data_b14dde5504c618c905c87d5caef479b8
#
_entry.id   b14dde5504c618c905c87d5caef479b8
#
_cell.length_a   1.000
_cell.length_b   1.000
_cell.length_c   1.000
_cell.angle_alpha   90.00
_cell.angle_beta   90.00
_cell.angle_gamma   90.00
#
_symmetry.space_group_name_H-M   'P 1'
#
loop_
_entity.id
_entity.type
_entity.pdbx_description
1 polymer ?
#
loop_
_entity_poly.entity_id
_entity_poly.type
_entity_poly.pdbx_seq_one_letter_code
_entity_poly.pdbx_strand_id
1 'polypeptide(L)'
;MTETYGVSVQVHVRQIVAPIGAGEARIPALVRLPDERLFLFYDERPAPASGTGADFNGLTMASDLPNPNQIRWMERNTRGEWSDPHPLPEGAPPVSSDACVGVDGDGVMHLAFASSEGAVGYMDSRADGERLRAWWAWGSGPGGLAFVDMTDALYEATGADALFATSGSTASVDGAVAMPYVVRVGERTHVQVVYVRGGRIVSLADPLAGPDGILLDETSVTVWDGRVVANCRLQGFEGRGSGARYLAWGDGQRWEDGCLWELEDPCCNACTSQSIFVHPHARDARSDGLLAQLSAPWEGPIRLRRLVSMGRGSFGYSDISDYGYEVVVVFERERGLWAASCFPERW
;
A
#
# COMPACT_ATOMS: atom_id res chain seq x y z
N MET A 1 15.60 24.19 15.96
CA MET A 1 14.67 25.34 15.74
C MET A 1 13.68 24.88 14.70
N THR A 2 12.50 24.49 15.14
CA THR A 2 11.37 24.10 14.29
C THR A 2 10.66 25.38 13.85
N GLU A 3 10.89 25.78 12.61
CA GLU A 3 10.07 26.84 12.00
C GLU A 3 8.69 26.24 11.67
N THR A 4 7.72 26.52 12.49
CA THR A 4 6.30 26.28 12.21
C THR A 4 5.82 27.33 11.21
N TYR A 5 5.85 27.02 9.92
CA TYR A 5 5.09 27.77 8.95
C TYR A 5 3.62 27.37 9.07
N GLY A 6 2.84 28.24 9.70
CA GLY A 6 1.41 28.04 9.88
C GLY A 6 0.65 28.15 8.56
N VAL A 7 0.56 27.07 7.80
CA VAL A 7 -0.47 26.93 6.78
C VAL A 7 -1.71 26.36 7.47
N SER A 8 -2.82 27.09 7.44
CA SER A 8 -4.10 26.59 7.93
C SER A 8 -4.60 25.52 6.97
N VAL A 9 -4.41 24.26 7.32
CA VAL A 9 -5.00 23.13 6.59
C VAL A 9 -6.27 22.73 7.32
N GLN A 10 -7.42 22.79 6.64
CA GLN A 10 -8.64 22.18 7.16
C GLN A 10 -8.57 20.68 6.97
N VAL A 11 -8.75 19.93 8.05
CA VAL A 11 -8.77 18.47 8.04
C VAL A 11 -10.12 17.99 8.55
N HIS A 12 -10.84 17.24 7.73
CA HIS A 12 -12.09 16.60 8.11
C HIS A 12 -11.86 15.09 8.20
N VAL A 13 -11.88 14.55 9.41
CA VAL A 13 -11.67 13.10 9.67
C VAL A 13 -12.99 12.46 10.06
N ARG A 14 -13.33 11.33 9.41
CA ARG A 14 -14.50 10.54 9.75
C ARG A 14 -14.25 9.04 9.55
N GLN A 15 -14.93 8.21 10.32
CA GLN A 15 -14.98 6.77 10.07
C GLN A 15 -15.83 6.50 8.82
N ILE A 16 -15.32 5.65 7.92
CA ILE A 16 -15.99 5.25 6.68
C ILE A 16 -16.32 3.76 6.66
N VAL A 17 -15.55 2.93 7.36
CA VAL A 17 -15.84 1.52 7.56
C VAL A 17 -15.71 1.19 9.05
N ALA A 18 -16.79 0.72 9.66
CA ALA A 18 -16.76 0.21 11.01
C ALA A 18 -16.35 -1.26 11.02
N PRO A 19 -15.68 -1.75 12.09
CA PRO A 19 -15.40 -3.18 12.23
C PRO A 19 -16.68 -4.01 12.31
N ILE A 20 -16.70 -5.18 11.68
CA ILE A 20 -17.83 -6.10 11.69
C ILE A 20 -17.63 -7.11 12.83
N GLY A 21 -18.36 -6.95 13.92
CA GLY A 21 -18.21 -7.81 15.09
C GLY A 21 -16.80 -7.77 15.69
N ALA A 22 -16.16 -8.93 15.81
CA ALA A 22 -14.76 -9.05 16.23
C ALA A 22 -13.76 -8.97 15.07
N GLY A 23 -14.21 -8.81 13.82
CA GLY A 23 -13.38 -8.65 12.64
C GLY A 23 -12.80 -7.26 12.49
N GLU A 24 -12.14 -7.00 11.36
CA GLU A 24 -11.44 -5.76 11.05
C GLU A 24 -11.63 -5.34 9.59
N ALA A 25 -11.53 -4.03 9.34
CA ALA A 25 -11.34 -3.47 8.01
C ALA A 25 -9.92 -2.91 7.94
N ARG A 26 -9.10 -3.44 7.03
CA ARG A 26 -7.66 -3.16 6.95
C ARG A 26 -7.18 -2.93 5.52
N ILE A 27 -5.94 -2.49 5.38
CA ILE A 27 -5.17 -2.47 4.13
C ILE A 27 -5.88 -1.63 3.06
N PRO A 28 -6.04 -0.32 3.28
CA PRO A 28 -6.68 0.56 2.30
C PRO A 28 -5.80 0.73 1.05
N ALA A 29 -6.45 0.70 -0.12
CA ALA A 29 -5.86 1.01 -1.41
C ALA A 29 -6.79 1.91 -2.23
N LEU A 30 -6.34 3.10 -2.57
CA LEU A 30 -7.12 4.11 -3.28
C LEU A 30 -6.76 4.15 -4.76
N VAL A 31 -7.76 4.30 -5.62
CA VAL A 31 -7.53 4.54 -7.05
C VAL A 31 -8.52 5.57 -7.57
N ARG A 32 -7.99 6.60 -8.25
CA ARG A 32 -8.77 7.59 -8.97
C ARG A 32 -8.72 7.26 -10.47
N LEU A 33 -9.89 7.14 -11.06
CA LEU A 33 -10.02 6.96 -12.50
C LEU A 33 -9.93 8.30 -13.25
N PRO A 34 -9.69 8.30 -14.57
CA PRO A 34 -9.63 9.52 -15.37
C PRO A 34 -10.92 10.36 -15.36
N ASP A 35 -12.06 9.76 -15.04
CA ASP A 35 -13.36 10.42 -14.89
C ASP A 35 -13.59 10.97 -13.47
N GLU A 36 -12.54 11.08 -12.67
CA GLU A 36 -12.49 11.60 -11.30
C GLU A 36 -13.19 10.74 -10.24
N ARG A 37 -13.77 9.59 -10.57
CA ARG A 37 -14.28 8.65 -9.57
C ARG A 37 -13.14 8.11 -8.74
N LEU A 38 -13.32 8.11 -7.42
CA LEU A 38 -12.37 7.55 -6.47
C LEU A 38 -12.93 6.25 -5.88
N PHE A 39 -12.14 5.19 -5.97
CA PHE A 39 -12.45 3.91 -5.37
C PHE A 39 -11.48 3.59 -4.24
N LEU A 40 -12.00 2.95 -3.21
CA LEU A 40 -11.25 2.36 -2.11
C LEU A 40 -11.42 0.85 -2.19
N PHE A 41 -10.31 0.13 -2.20
CA PHE A 41 -10.25 -1.30 -1.91
C PHE A 41 -9.71 -1.50 -0.51
N TYR A 42 -10.15 -2.54 0.18
CA TYR A 42 -9.67 -2.88 1.52
C TYR A 42 -9.98 -4.33 1.88
N ASP A 43 -9.26 -4.87 2.85
CA ASP A 43 -9.53 -6.19 3.41
C ASP A 43 -10.62 -6.12 4.48
N GLU A 44 -11.68 -6.90 4.31
CA GLU A 44 -12.57 -7.31 5.37
C GLU A 44 -12.02 -8.60 5.97
N ARG A 45 -11.56 -8.53 7.21
CA ARG A 45 -10.91 -9.64 7.92
C ARG A 45 -11.83 -10.14 9.04
N PRO A 46 -12.37 -11.35 8.93
CA PRO A 46 -13.13 -11.94 10.04
C PRO A 46 -12.20 -12.19 11.22
N ALA A 47 -12.75 -12.22 12.44
CA ALA A 47 -11.98 -12.60 13.62
C ALA A 47 -11.36 -13.99 13.41
N PRO A 48 -10.09 -14.20 13.77
CA PRO A 48 -9.44 -15.49 13.62
C PRO A 48 -10.14 -16.55 14.48
N ALA A 49 -10.34 -17.73 13.93
CA ALA A 49 -11.08 -18.82 14.56
C ALA A 49 -10.47 -19.32 15.90
N SER A 50 -9.21 -18.98 16.18
CA SER A 50 -8.46 -19.53 17.33
C SER A 50 -7.61 -18.51 18.09
N GLY A 51 -7.93 -17.23 18.08
CA GLY A 51 -7.20 -16.22 18.85
C GLY A 51 -5.75 -16.01 18.42
N THR A 52 -5.41 -16.37 17.17
CA THR A 52 -4.07 -16.24 16.58
C THR A 52 -3.81 -14.86 15.98
N GLY A 53 -4.64 -13.87 16.27
CA GLY A 53 -4.44 -12.49 15.81
C GLY A 53 -3.18 -11.86 16.42
N ALA A 54 -2.52 -10.98 15.67
CA ALA A 54 -1.43 -10.17 16.20
C ALA A 54 -1.96 -9.19 17.25
N ASP A 55 -1.22 -9.03 18.36
CA ASP A 55 -1.52 -7.99 19.34
C ASP A 55 -0.88 -6.68 18.90
N PHE A 56 -1.68 -5.64 18.80
CA PHE A 56 -1.20 -4.33 18.40
C PHE A 56 -1.80 -3.24 19.30
N ASN A 57 -0.97 -2.55 20.07
CA ASN A 57 -1.39 -1.53 21.04
C ASN A 57 -2.50 -2.03 22.01
N GLY A 58 -2.44 -3.29 22.44
CA GLY A 58 -3.46 -3.91 23.29
C GLY A 58 -4.75 -4.31 22.56
N LEU A 59 -4.76 -4.25 21.23
CA LEU A 59 -5.86 -4.73 20.39
C LEU A 59 -5.42 -6.02 19.69
N THR A 60 -6.15 -7.09 19.87
CA THR A 60 -5.96 -8.32 19.08
C THR A 60 -6.48 -8.07 17.67
N MET A 61 -5.59 -8.13 16.69
CA MET A 61 -5.92 -7.92 15.28
C MET A 61 -6.16 -9.24 14.56
N ALA A 62 -7.04 -9.21 13.55
CA ALA A 62 -7.22 -10.36 12.69
C ALA A 62 -5.93 -10.69 11.93
N SER A 63 -5.67 -11.99 11.75
CA SER A 63 -4.45 -12.45 11.10
C SER A 63 -4.47 -12.19 9.59
N ASP A 64 -3.29 -12.18 9.01
CA ASP A 64 -3.07 -12.20 7.56
C ASP A 64 -3.51 -13.56 6.96
N LEU A 65 -3.36 -13.73 5.64
CA LEU A 65 -3.60 -15.01 4.99
C LEU A 65 -2.80 -16.14 5.72
N PRO A 66 -3.41 -17.29 5.93
CA PRO A 66 -4.61 -17.85 5.29
C PRO A 66 -5.95 -17.55 5.98
N ASN A 67 -6.04 -16.57 6.88
CA ASN A 67 -7.34 -16.13 7.39
C ASN A 67 -8.29 -15.84 6.21
N PRO A 68 -9.59 -16.19 6.27
CA PRO A 68 -10.50 -16.04 5.13
C PRO A 68 -10.90 -14.59 4.86
N ASN A 69 -9.91 -13.77 4.63
CA ASN A 69 -10.03 -12.35 4.28
C ASN A 69 -10.72 -12.18 2.93
N GLN A 70 -11.41 -11.08 2.75
CA GLN A 70 -12.06 -10.72 1.49
C GLN A 70 -11.82 -9.27 1.16
N ILE A 71 -11.37 -8.99 -0.05
CA ILE A 71 -11.29 -7.62 -0.54
C ILE A 71 -12.71 -7.11 -0.81
N ARG A 72 -12.98 -5.92 -0.25
CA ARG A 72 -14.18 -5.12 -0.52
C ARG A 72 -13.79 -3.85 -1.25
N TRP A 73 -14.76 -3.23 -1.92
CA TRP A 73 -14.57 -1.92 -2.51
C TRP A 73 -15.73 -0.98 -2.23
N MET A 74 -15.44 0.32 -2.26
CA MET A 74 -16.40 1.42 -2.10
C MET A 74 -16.06 2.51 -3.11
N GLU A 75 -17.08 3.28 -3.52
CA GLU A 75 -16.92 4.45 -4.36
C GLU A 75 -17.14 5.73 -3.55
N ARG A 76 -16.30 6.73 -3.75
CA ARG A 76 -16.51 8.08 -3.23
C ARG A 76 -17.10 8.95 -4.34
N ASN A 77 -18.30 9.45 -4.11
CA ASN A 77 -18.97 10.32 -5.05
C ASN A 77 -18.41 11.77 -5.03
N THR A 78 -18.86 12.61 -5.96
CA THR A 78 -18.42 14.01 -6.08
C THR A 78 -18.79 14.91 -4.90
N ARG A 79 -19.70 14.46 -4.02
CA ARG A 79 -20.02 15.13 -2.75
C ARG A 79 -19.12 14.71 -1.59
N GLY A 80 -18.19 13.80 -1.86
CA GLY A 80 -17.28 13.23 -0.87
C GLY A 80 -17.89 12.11 -0.01
N GLU A 81 -19.04 11.58 -0.36
CA GLU A 81 -19.72 10.50 0.35
C GLU A 81 -19.26 9.14 -0.19
N TRP A 82 -19.04 8.19 0.71
CA TRP A 82 -18.68 6.81 0.36
C TRP A 82 -19.92 5.94 0.23
N SER A 83 -19.95 5.06 -0.78
CA SER A 83 -20.97 4.03 -0.94
C SER A 83 -20.91 2.99 0.18
N ASP A 84 -21.91 2.13 0.26
CA ASP A 84 -21.80 0.89 1.02
C ASP A 84 -20.69 0.00 0.43
N PRO A 85 -20.09 -0.90 1.25
CA PRO A 85 -19.12 -1.87 0.78
C PRO A 85 -19.68 -2.89 -0.20
N HIS A 86 -18.95 -3.18 -1.27
CA HIS A 86 -19.27 -4.19 -2.25
C HIS A 86 -18.20 -5.29 -2.28
N PRO A 87 -18.56 -6.55 -2.52
CA PRO A 87 -17.60 -7.62 -2.77
C PRO A 87 -16.93 -7.43 -4.15
N LEU A 88 -15.78 -8.07 -4.36
CA LEU A 88 -15.26 -8.25 -5.71
C LEU A 88 -16.29 -9.02 -6.57
N PRO A 89 -16.37 -8.74 -7.89
CA PRO A 89 -17.33 -9.42 -8.77
C PRO A 89 -17.00 -10.91 -8.95
N GLU A 90 -17.92 -11.59 -9.61
CA GLU A 90 -17.78 -13.02 -9.96
C GLU A 90 -16.47 -13.28 -10.70
N GLY A 91 -15.80 -14.38 -10.37
CA GLY A 91 -14.48 -14.75 -10.88
C GLY A 91 -13.33 -14.44 -9.92
N ALA A 92 -13.56 -13.62 -8.87
CA ALA A 92 -12.58 -13.44 -7.81
C ALA A 92 -12.44 -14.71 -6.95
N PRO A 93 -11.23 -15.03 -6.43
CA PRO A 93 -11.07 -16.11 -5.47
C PRO A 93 -11.83 -15.79 -4.17
N PRO A 94 -12.32 -16.80 -3.44
CA PRO A 94 -13.13 -16.61 -2.23
C PRO A 94 -12.34 -16.01 -1.06
N VAL A 95 -11.02 -16.13 -1.10
CA VAL A 95 -10.10 -15.56 -0.10
C VAL A 95 -9.16 -14.61 -0.84
N SER A 96 -9.08 -13.37 -0.40
CA SER A 96 -8.27 -12.32 -1.06
C SER A 96 -7.80 -11.28 -0.05
N SER A 97 -6.57 -10.78 -0.22
CA SER A 97 -5.95 -9.82 0.70
C SER A 97 -4.88 -8.99 -0.01
N ASP A 98 -4.52 -7.85 0.59
CA ASP A 98 -3.40 -7.00 0.18
C ASP A 98 -3.57 -6.40 -1.23
N ALA A 99 -4.67 -5.65 -1.41
CA ALA A 99 -4.95 -4.97 -2.66
C ALA A 99 -3.87 -3.94 -3.02
N CYS A 100 -3.30 -4.05 -4.23
CA CYS A 100 -2.48 -3.03 -4.87
C CYS A 100 -3.17 -2.57 -6.14
N VAL A 101 -3.40 -1.27 -6.30
CA VAL A 101 -4.24 -0.75 -7.37
C VAL A 101 -3.64 0.47 -8.08
N GLY A 102 -3.79 0.52 -9.40
CA GLY A 102 -3.38 1.65 -10.23
C GLY A 102 -4.17 1.71 -11.52
N VAL A 103 -3.94 2.77 -12.31
CA VAL A 103 -4.59 3.01 -13.60
C VAL A 103 -3.53 3.12 -14.67
N ASP A 104 -3.70 2.43 -15.79
CA ASP A 104 -2.78 2.52 -16.93
C ASP A 104 -3.04 3.75 -17.81
N GLY A 105 -2.17 3.96 -18.82
CA GLY A 105 -2.28 5.10 -19.73
C GLY A 105 -3.53 5.11 -20.60
N ASP A 106 -4.24 4.00 -20.71
CA ASP A 106 -5.50 3.87 -21.43
C ASP A 106 -6.73 4.08 -20.51
N GLY A 107 -6.49 4.38 -19.22
CA GLY A 107 -7.53 4.60 -18.22
C GLY A 107 -8.13 3.30 -17.65
N VAL A 108 -7.48 2.16 -17.88
CA VAL A 108 -7.89 0.87 -17.35
C VAL A 108 -7.34 0.71 -15.95
N MET A 109 -8.21 0.38 -15.00
CA MET A 109 -7.83 0.05 -13.64
C MET A 109 -7.23 -1.35 -13.59
N HIS A 110 -6.13 -1.49 -12.86
CA HIS A 110 -5.47 -2.77 -12.56
C HIS A 110 -5.42 -2.97 -11.06
N LEU A 111 -5.76 -4.17 -10.62
CA LEU A 111 -5.74 -4.60 -9.22
C LEU A 111 -4.91 -5.88 -9.11
N ALA A 112 -3.86 -5.86 -8.29
CA ALA A 112 -3.11 -7.03 -7.88
C ALA A 112 -3.40 -7.35 -6.42
N PHE A 113 -3.46 -8.63 -6.07
CA PHE A 113 -3.73 -9.07 -4.71
C PHE A 113 -3.27 -10.50 -4.47
N ALA A 114 -3.15 -10.89 -3.21
CA ALA A 114 -2.82 -12.23 -2.78
C ALA A 114 -4.08 -13.05 -2.46
N SER A 115 -3.98 -14.37 -2.65
CA SER A 115 -5.01 -15.35 -2.25
C SER A 115 -4.36 -16.58 -1.65
N SER A 116 -5.10 -17.28 -0.79
CA SER A 116 -4.71 -18.58 -0.23
C SER A 116 -5.84 -19.58 -0.42
N GLU A 117 -5.55 -20.71 -1.05
CA GLU A 117 -6.51 -21.81 -1.21
C GLU A 117 -6.40 -22.87 -0.10
N GLY A 118 -5.40 -22.78 0.74
CA GLY A 118 -5.09 -23.74 1.80
C GLY A 118 -4.79 -23.10 3.14
N ALA A 119 -3.86 -23.69 3.87
CA ALA A 119 -3.43 -23.23 5.18
C ALA A 119 -2.11 -22.42 5.11
N VAL A 120 -1.76 -21.89 3.94
CA VAL A 120 -0.46 -21.24 3.69
C VAL A 120 -0.58 -19.73 3.73
N GLY A 121 0.27 -19.11 4.56
CA GLY A 121 0.57 -17.68 4.56
C GLY A 121 1.89 -17.38 3.85
N TYR A 122 2.30 -16.10 3.85
CA TYR A 122 3.54 -15.67 3.20
C TYR A 122 4.78 -16.38 3.77
N MET A 123 4.87 -16.54 5.09
CA MET A 123 6.05 -17.14 5.74
C MET A 123 6.19 -18.65 5.45
N ASP A 124 5.07 -19.33 5.23
CA ASP A 124 5.03 -20.78 4.98
C ASP A 124 5.10 -21.15 3.50
N SER A 125 4.95 -20.16 2.62
CA SER A 125 4.98 -20.31 1.16
C SER A 125 6.33 -20.85 0.69
N ARG A 126 6.32 -21.80 -0.29
CA ARG A 126 7.52 -22.44 -0.88
C ARG A 126 7.37 -22.57 -2.38
N ALA A 127 8.46 -22.39 -3.12
CA ALA A 127 8.47 -22.47 -4.58
C ALA A 127 8.01 -23.84 -5.12
N ASP A 128 8.41 -24.93 -4.44
CA ASP A 128 8.16 -26.32 -4.78
C ASP A 128 7.02 -26.97 -3.97
N GLY A 129 6.29 -26.16 -3.20
CA GLY A 129 5.21 -26.60 -2.31
C GLY A 129 3.95 -25.76 -2.41
N GLU A 130 3.21 -25.72 -1.31
CA GLU A 130 2.08 -24.80 -1.19
C GLU A 130 2.59 -23.35 -1.12
N ARG A 131 1.90 -22.45 -1.80
CA ARG A 131 2.32 -21.06 -1.91
C ARG A 131 1.13 -20.12 -2.01
N LEU A 132 1.31 -18.87 -1.61
CA LEU A 132 0.36 -17.81 -1.88
C LEU A 132 0.16 -17.67 -3.39
N ARG A 133 -1.08 -17.47 -3.77
CA ARG A 133 -1.43 -17.17 -5.16
C ARG A 133 -1.41 -15.67 -5.40
N ALA A 134 -0.92 -15.29 -6.56
CA ALA A 134 -0.92 -13.91 -7.05
C ALA A 134 -1.99 -13.75 -8.12
N TRP A 135 -2.97 -12.90 -7.83
CA TRP A 135 -4.09 -12.64 -8.72
C TRP A 135 -4.01 -11.23 -9.28
N TRP A 136 -4.43 -11.09 -10.53
CA TRP A 136 -4.69 -9.80 -11.15
C TRP A 136 -6.12 -9.69 -11.62
N ALA A 137 -6.58 -8.42 -11.59
CA ALA A 137 -7.83 -8.05 -12.21
C ALA A 137 -7.67 -6.71 -12.94
N TRP A 138 -8.41 -6.51 -14.01
CA TRP A 138 -8.43 -5.25 -14.76
C TRP A 138 -9.80 -4.95 -15.33
N GLY A 139 -10.11 -3.67 -15.52
CA GLY A 139 -11.39 -3.22 -16.05
C GLY A 139 -11.56 -1.71 -15.99
N SER A 140 -12.69 -1.20 -16.45
CA SER A 140 -13.03 0.22 -16.41
C SER A 140 -13.57 0.69 -15.06
N GLY A 141 -13.62 -0.20 -14.06
CA GLY A 141 -14.07 0.04 -12.70
C GLY A 141 -14.33 -1.27 -11.96
N PRO A 142 -14.50 -1.23 -10.62
CA PRO A 142 -14.52 -2.42 -9.77
C PRO A 142 -15.60 -3.44 -10.11
N GLY A 143 -16.78 -3.00 -10.59
CA GLY A 143 -17.89 -3.88 -10.93
C GLY A 143 -17.72 -4.68 -12.22
N GLY A 144 -16.71 -4.39 -13.04
CA GLY A 144 -16.46 -5.02 -14.35
C GLY A 144 -15.05 -5.61 -14.48
N LEU A 145 -14.46 -6.05 -13.38
CA LEU A 145 -13.12 -6.63 -13.37
C LEU A 145 -13.09 -8.01 -14.01
N ALA A 146 -12.16 -8.24 -14.90
CA ALA A 146 -11.74 -9.56 -15.37
C ALA A 146 -10.57 -10.05 -14.50
N PHE A 147 -10.57 -11.33 -14.11
CA PHE A 147 -9.59 -11.90 -13.19
C PHE A 147 -8.69 -12.91 -13.92
N VAL A 148 -7.42 -12.97 -13.49
CA VAL A 148 -6.44 -13.97 -13.93
C VAL A 148 -5.53 -14.37 -12.78
N ASP A 149 -5.27 -15.66 -12.67
CA ASP A 149 -4.23 -16.20 -11.78
C ASP A 149 -2.87 -16.04 -12.45
N MET A 150 -2.01 -15.23 -11.86
CA MET A 150 -0.66 -14.92 -12.34
C MET A 150 0.43 -15.66 -11.55
N THR A 151 0.04 -16.57 -10.67
CA THR A 151 0.95 -17.24 -9.74
C THR A 151 2.15 -17.85 -10.45
N ASP A 152 1.92 -18.75 -11.39
CA ASP A 152 3.03 -19.46 -12.07
C ASP A 152 3.93 -18.48 -12.83
N ALA A 153 3.34 -17.54 -13.55
CA ALA A 153 4.09 -16.57 -14.34
C ALA A 153 4.98 -15.66 -13.48
N LEU A 154 4.46 -15.20 -12.33
CA LEU A 154 5.21 -14.33 -11.43
C LEU A 154 6.29 -15.08 -10.66
N TYR A 155 6.01 -16.29 -10.17
CA TYR A 155 7.02 -17.10 -9.49
C TYR A 155 8.15 -17.51 -10.44
N GLU A 156 7.83 -17.87 -11.68
CA GLU A 156 8.85 -18.17 -12.71
C GLU A 156 9.69 -16.92 -13.05
N ALA A 157 9.04 -15.78 -13.28
CA ALA A 157 9.72 -14.53 -13.67
C ALA A 157 10.63 -13.97 -12.57
N THR A 158 10.28 -14.18 -11.29
CA THR A 158 11.00 -13.62 -10.14
C THR A 158 11.91 -14.63 -9.44
N GLY A 159 11.74 -15.92 -9.67
CA GLY A 159 12.43 -16.97 -8.94
C GLY A 159 12.05 -17.04 -7.45
N ALA A 160 10.87 -16.58 -7.09
CA ALA A 160 10.41 -16.43 -5.71
C ALA A 160 10.15 -17.77 -5.02
N ASP A 161 10.45 -17.84 -3.72
CA ASP A 161 9.88 -18.84 -2.81
C ASP A 161 8.53 -18.40 -2.27
N ALA A 162 8.36 -17.08 -2.10
CA ALA A 162 7.11 -16.44 -1.74
C ALA A 162 7.06 -15.03 -2.32
N LEU A 163 5.87 -14.59 -2.72
CA LEU A 163 5.63 -13.22 -3.14
C LEU A 163 4.20 -12.79 -2.81
N PHE A 164 4.02 -11.47 -2.66
CA PHE A 164 2.70 -10.84 -2.62
C PHE A 164 2.81 -9.42 -3.15
N ALA A 165 1.71 -8.88 -3.72
CA ALA A 165 1.64 -7.49 -4.10
C ALA A 165 1.65 -6.61 -2.86
N THR A 166 2.42 -5.52 -2.86
CA THR A 166 2.40 -4.57 -1.75
C THR A 166 1.12 -3.76 -1.80
N SER A 167 0.45 -3.64 -0.67
CA SER A 167 -0.85 -2.97 -0.58
C SER A 167 -0.77 -1.45 -0.80
N GLY A 168 -1.85 -0.89 -1.30
CA GLY A 168 -2.00 0.54 -1.53
C GLY A 168 -2.10 0.93 -3.00
N SER A 169 -2.06 2.22 -3.27
CA SER A 169 -2.02 2.76 -4.62
C SER A 169 -0.64 2.69 -5.23
N THR A 170 -0.59 2.63 -6.56
CA THR A 170 0.66 2.66 -7.33
C THR A 170 0.53 3.55 -8.56
N ALA A 171 1.66 3.84 -9.20
CA ALA A 171 1.75 4.78 -10.29
C ALA A 171 1.66 4.12 -11.67
N SER A 172 1.30 4.93 -12.68
CA SER A 172 1.50 4.61 -14.09
C SER A 172 2.85 5.17 -14.56
N VAL A 173 3.63 4.33 -15.25
CA VAL A 173 4.92 4.66 -15.84
C VAL A 173 4.88 4.25 -17.31
N ASP A 174 5.08 5.19 -18.23
CA ASP A 174 5.03 4.95 -19.68
C ASP A 174 3.75 4.22 -20.16
N GLY A 175 2.64 4.50 -19.49
CA GLY A 175 1.33 3.92 -19.77
C GLY A 175 1.11 2.51 -19.24
N ALA A 176 2.04 1.95 -18.47
CA ALA A 176 1.87 0.69 -17.73
C ALA A 176 1.74 0.96 -16.23
N VAL A 177 1.00 0.16 -15.50
CA VAL A 177 0.91 0.24 -14.04
C VAL A 177 2.12 -0.46 -13.42
N ALA A 178 2.80 0.24 -12.50
CA ALA A 178 3.97 -0.26 -11.78
C ALA A 178 3.53 -1.03 -10.51
N MET A 179 3.32 -2.34 -10.60
CA MET A 179 2.89 -3.18 -9.47
C MET A 179 4.08 -3.65 -8.65
N PRO A 180 4.32 -3.12 -7.44
CA PRO A 180 5.40 -3.60 -6.58
C PRO A 180 4.99 -4.90 -5.86
N TYR A 181 5.94 -5.83 -5.81
CA TYR A 181 5.83 -7.08 -5.08
C TYR A 181 6.96 -7.21 -4.07
N VAL A 182 6.65 -7.68 -2.88
CA VAL A 182 7.65 -8.25 -1.98
C VAL A 182 7.97 -9.65 -2.48
N VAL A 183 9.23 -9.90 -2.75
CA VAL A 183 9.73 -11.18 -3.25
C VAL A 183 10.73 -11.75 -2.26
N ARG A 184 10.48 -12.96 -1.78
CA ARG A 184 11.40 -13.70 -0.93
C ARG A 184 12.09 -14.81 -1.72
N VAL A 185 13.43 -14.85 -1.59
CA VAL A 185 14.28 -15.92 -2.12
C VAL A 185 15.23 -16.38 -1.00
N GLY A 186 15.04 -17.56 -0.48
CA GLY A 186 15.71 -18.04 0.73
C GLY A 186 15.35 -17.17 1.94
N GLU A 187 16.38 -16.59 2.56
CA GLU A 187 16.24 -15.71 3.73
C GLU A 187 16.22 -14.20 3.36
N ARG A 188 16.27 -13.87 2.07
CA ARG A 188 16.33 -12.48 1.59
C ARG A 188 15.00 -12.05 1.01
N THR A 189 14.65 -10.81 1.27
CA THR A 189 13.55 -10.13 0.59
C THR A 189 14.07 -8.94 -0.22
N HIS A 190 13.44 -8.72 -1.34
CA HIS A 190 13.64 -7.55 -2.18
C HIS A 190 12.28 -7.10 -2.75
N VAL A 191 12.24 -5.92 -3.31
CA VAL A 191 11.07 -5.42 -4.02
C VAL A 191 11.26 -5.62 -5.52
N GLN A 192 10.26 -6.22 -6.16
CA GLN A 192 10.21 -6.38 -7.61
C GLN A 192 9.04 -5.57 -8.16
N VAL A 193 9.32 -4.57 -8.98
CA VAL A 193 8.26 -3.85 -9.70
C VAL A 193 7.98 -4.57 -11.01
N VAL A 194 6.70 -4.95 -11.19
CA VAL A 194 6.18 -5.62 -12.39
C VAL A 194 5.28 -4.63 -13.12
N TYR A 195 5.62 -4.30 -14.36
CA TYR A 195 4.83 -3.41 -15.19
C TYR A 195 3.73 -4.16 -15.92
N VAL A 196 2.50 -3.69 -15.77
CA VAL A 196 1.31 -4.34 -16.36
C VAL A 196 0.53 -3.36 -17.21
N ARG A 197 0.01 -3.84 -18.35
CA ARG A 197 -0.91 -3.12 -19.22
C ARG A 197 -1.85 -4.09 -19.91
N GLY A 198 -3.15 -3.77 -19.95
CA GLY A 198 -4.16 -4.61 -20.59
C GLY A 198 -4.17 -6.07 -20.09
N GLY A 199 -3.94 -6.28 -18.78
CA GLY A 199 -3.92 -7.61 -18.14
C GLY A 199 -2.68 -8.47 -18.46
N ARG A 200 -1.57 -7.87 -18.89
CA ARG A 200 -0.33 -8.59 -19.26
C ARG A 200 0.89 -7.94 -18.61
N ILE A 201 1.90 -8.74 -18.27
CA ILE A 201 3.25 -8.27 -17.94
C ILE A 201 3.85 -7.68 -19.21
N VAL A 202 4.33 -6.45 -19.14
CA VAL A 202 5.05 -5.79 -20.24
C VAL A 202 6.55 -5.72 -19.96
N SER A 203 6.96 -5.57 -18.71
CA SER A 203 8.36 -5.64 -18.28
C SER A 203 8.47 -5.82 -16.76
N LEU A 204 9.68 -6.13 -16.30
CA LEU A 204 10.06 -6.10 -14.89
C LEU A 204 11.20 -5.09 -14.72
N ALA A 205 11.17 -4.32 -13.65
CA ALA A 205 12.31 -3.50 -13.26
C ALA A 205 13.46 -4.38 -12.71
N ASP A 206 14.65 -3.82 -12.58
CA ASP A 206 15.71 -4.46 -11.80
C ASP A 206 15.23 -4.69 -10.35
N PRO A 207 15.57 -5.81 -9.71
CA PRO A 207 15.22 -6.04 -8.31
C PRO A 207 15.81 -4.96 -7.39
N LEU A 208 14.98 -4.39 -6.51
CA LEU A 208 15.42 -3.43 -5.51
C LEU A 208 15.73 -4.15 -4.21
N ALA A 209 17.00 -4.25 -3.87
CA ALA A 209 17.48 -4.79 -2.60
C ALA A 209 17.84 -3.67 -1.62
N GLY A 210 17.62 -3.91 -0.33
CA GLY A 210 18.08 -3.00 0.71
C GLY A 210 19.60 -3.00 0.90
N PRO A 211 20.17 -1.91 1.39
CA PRO A 211 21.60 -1.84 1.69
C PRO A 211 21.96 -2.73 2.88
N ASP A 212 23.19 -3.22 2.90
CA ASP A 212 23.83 -3.89 4.05
C ASP A 212 23.02 -5.02 4.71
N GLY A 213 22.24 -5.77 3.91
CA GLY A 213 21.43 -6.88 4.40
C GLY A 213 20.10 -6.48 5.05
N ILE A 214 19.71 -5.20 4.99
CA ILE A 214 18.37 -4.75 5.37
C ILE A 214 17.35 -5.35 4.40
N LEU A 215 16.32 -5.97 4.96
CA LEU A 215 15.25 -6.56 4.18
C LEU A 215 14.20 -5.49 3.83
N LEU A 216 13.89 -5.37 2.54
CA LEU A 216 12.79 -4.52 2.08
C LEU A 216 11.48 -5.29 2.11
N ASP A 217 10.42 -4.58 2.44
CA ASP A 217 9.07 -5.09 2.59
C ASP A 217 8.08 -4.22 1.80
N GLU A 218 6.85 -4.09 2.24
CA GLU A 218 5.80 -3.32 1.58
C GLU A 218 6.28 -1.95 1.12
N THR A 219 5.95 -1.64 -0.14
CA THR A 219 6.54 -0.49 -0.83
C THR A 219 5.47 0.24 -1.62
N SER A 220 5.33 1.54 -1.41
CA SER A 220 4.56 2.38 -2.31
C SER A 220 5.44 2.90 -3.45
N VAL A 221 4.87 2.95 -4.66
CA VAL A 221 5.56 3.44 -5.86
C VAL A 221 4.81 4.65 -6.41
N THR A 222 5.54 5.72 -6.67
CA THR A 222 5.00 6.94 -7.27
C THR A 222 5.90 7.48 -8.37
N VAL A 223 5.37 8.37 -9.22
CA VAL A 223 6.17 9.17 -10.16
C VAL A 223 6.28 10.58 -9.59
N TRP A 224 7.51 11.05 -9.42
CA TRP A 224 7.81 12.37 -8.88
C TRP A 224 8.91 13.03 -9.71
N ASP A 225 8.61 14.18 -10.30
CA ASP A 225 9.51 14.93 -11.20
C ASP A 225 10.15 14.05 -12.30
N GLY A 226 9.33 13.18 -12.90
CA GLY A 226 9.76 12.28 -13.97
C GLY A 226 10.59 11.07 -13.53
N ARG A 227 10.81 10.88 -12.23
CA ARG A 227 11.47 9.69 -11.65
C ARG A 227 10.44 8.76 -11.03
N VAL A 228 10.68 7.47 -11.12
CA VAL A 228 9.96 6.48 -10.33
C VAL A 228 10.59 6.41 -8.96
N VAL A 229 9.80 6.58 -7.92
CA VAL A 229 10.24 6.58 -6.53
C VAL A 229 9.57 5.44 -5.78
N ALA A 230 10.37 4.60 -5.14
CA ALA A 230 9.94 3.54 -4.23
C ALA A 230 10.16 3.97 -2.79
N ASN A 231 9.13 3.90 -1.95
CA ASN A 231 9.18 4.15 -0.51
C ASN A 231 8.95 2.83 0.22
N CYS A 232 10.03 2.22 0.68
CA CYS A 232 10.05 0.87 1.21
C CYS A 232 9.99 0.85 2.74
N ARG A 233 9.11 0.01 3.27
CA ARG A 233 9.15 -0.47 4.66
C ARG A 233 10.39 -1.32 4.86
N LEU A 234 11.01 -1.23 6.04
CA LEU A 234 12.20 -2.01 6.39
C LEU A 234 11.88 -3.10 7.40
N GLN A 235 12.54 -4.26 7.24
CA GLN A 235 12.60 -5.28 8.29
C GLN A 235 14.03 -5.41 8.78
N GLY A 236 14.21 -5.55 10.10
CA GLY A 236 15.52 -5.80 10.68
C GLY A 236 16.43 -4.58 10.81
N PHE A 237 15.97 -3.37 10.54
CA PHE A 237 16.76 -2.15 10.78
C PHE A 237 17.09 -2.04 12.28
N GLU A 238 18.39 -1.92 12.60
CA GLU A 238 18.89 -1.92 13.98
C GLU A 238 18.32 -3.05 14.88
N GLY A 239 17.94 -4.17 14.29
CA GLY A 239 17.33 -5.31 14.99
C GLY A 239 15.86 -5.09 15.42
N ARG A 240 15.23 -3.95 15.07
CA ARG A 240 13.86 -3.61 15.49
C ARG A 240 12.87 -3.55 14.33
N GLY A 241 13.35 -3.31 13.10
CA GLY A 241 12.50 -3.08 11.94
C GLY A 241 11.76 -1.74 11.95
N SER A 242 12.13 -0.81 12.85
CA SER A 242 11.47 0.49 13.00
C SER A 242 12.49 1.64 13.07
N GLY A 243 12.03 2.87 12.85
CA GLY A 243 12.85 4.07 12.96
C GLY A 243 13.50 4.51 11.66
N ALA A 244 13.22 3.85 10.54
CA ALA A 244 13.68 4.27 9.22
C ALA A 244 12.84 3.71 8.07
N ARG A 245 13.00 4.32 6.89
CA ARG A 245 12.51 3.83 5.60
C ARG A 245 13.64 3.85 4.58
N TYR A 246 13.49 3.10 3.49
CA TYR A 246 14.42 3.19 2.37
C TYR A 246 13.68 3.81 1.18
N LEU A 247 14.19 4.92 0.67
CA LEU A 247 13.71 5.54 -0.56
C LEU A 247 14.69 5.26 -1.66
N ALA A 248 14.20 4.72 -2.78
CA ALA A 248 14.97 4.54 -4.00
C ALA A 248 14.30 5.26 -5.16
N TRP A 249 15.08 5.69 -6.15
CA TRP A 249 14.57 6.34 -7.34
C TRP A 249 15.34 5.94 -8.59
N GLY A 250 14.70 6.07 -9.74
CA GLY A 250 15.27 5.69 -11.02
C GLY A 250 14.36 6.02 -12.20
N ASP A 251 14.66 5.41 -13.35
CA ASP A 251 13.88 5.58 -14.59
C ASP A 251 12.67 4.64 -14.69
N GLY A 252 12.46 3.79 -13.68
CA GLY A 252 11.41 2.78 -13.66
C GLY A 252 11.86 1.39 -14.11
N GLN A 253 12.96 1.26 -14.85
CA GLN A 253 13.56 -0.03 -15.17
C GLN A 253 14.78 -0.30 -14.29
N ARG A 254 15.52 0.75 -13.94
CA ARG A 254 16.74 0.70 -13.13
C ARG A 254 16.64 1.69 -11.97
N TRP A 255 17.14 1.25 -10.83
CA TRP A 255 17.30 2.09 -9.66
C TRP A 255 18.65 2.81 -9.77
N GLU A 256 18.60 4.13 -9.87
CA GLU A 256 19.81 4.98 -10.03
C GLU A 256 20.53 5.18 -8.71
N ASP A 257 19.75 5.36 -7.63
CA ASP A 257 20.26 5.61 -6.29
C ASP A 257 19.18 5.33 -5.24
N GLY A 258 19.55 5.40 -3.96
CA GLY A 258 18.64 5.26 -2.84
C GLY A 258 19.26 5.69 -1.53
N CYS A 259 18.44 6.03 -0.57
CA CYS A 259 18.90 6.45 0.74
C CYS A 259 18.09 5.84 1.89
N LEU A 260 18.79 5.52 2.96
CA LEU A 260 18.19 5.22 4.25
C LEU A 260 17.75 6.55 4.87
N TRP A 261 16.48 6.63 5.25
CA TRP A 261 15.89 7.82 5.85
C TRP A 261 15.38 7.50 7.25
N GLU A 262 16.10 7.98 8.26
CA GLU A 262 15.70 7.84 9.66
C GLU A 262 14.56 8.80 10.00
N LEU A 263 13.51 8.27 10.62
CA LEU A 263 12.36 9.03 11.08
C LEU A 263 11.62 8.26 12.19
N GLU A 264 10.64 8.90 12.82
CA GLU A 264 9.72 8.21 13.73
C GLU A 264 8.77 7.31 12.93
N ASP A 265 9.12 6.05 12.76
CA ASP A 265 8.37 5.05 11.96
C ASP A 265 8.29 3.72 12.72
N PRO A 266 7.09 3.13 12.88
CA PRO A 266 6.92 1.89 13.65
C PRO A 266 7.06 0.62 12.79
N CYS A 267 7.72 0.68 11.64
CA CYS A 267 7.75 -0.42 10.67
C CYS A 267 6.33 -0.76 10.18
N CYS A 268 5.67 0.22 9.58
CA CYS A 268 4.33 0.08 9.01
C CYS A 268 4.33 0.43 7.52
N ASN A 269 3.34 -0.06 6.77
CA ASN A 269 3.12 0.46 5.43
C ASN A 269 2.83 1.97 5.48
N ALA A 270 3.33 2.70 4.50
CA ALA A 270 3.16 4.13 4.36
C ALA A 270 3.08 4.48 2.88
N CYS A 271 2.28 5.46 2.54
CA CYS A 271 2.08 5.85 1.15
C CYS A 271 2.81 7.14 0.80
N THR A 272 3.30 7.19 -0.44
CA THR A 272 3.86 8.40 -1.05
C THR A 272 3.16 8.64 -2.38
N SER A 273 2.61 9.84 -2.56
CA SER A 273 2.06 10.32 -3.84
C SER A 273 2.83 11.57 -4.25
N GLN A 274 3.68 11.46 -5.25
CA GLN A 274 4.67 12.48 -5.59
C GLN A 274 5.47 12.91 -4.33
N SER A 275 5.42 14.19 -3.94
CA SER A 275 6.07 14.70 -2.73
C SER A 275 5.24 14.57 -1.45
N ILE A 276 4.00 14.06 -1.53
CA ILE A 276 3.11 13.92 -0.37
C ILE A 276 3.33 12.56 0.26
N PHE A 277 3.48 12.54 1.57
CA PHE A 277 3.79 11.34 2.34
C PHE A 277 2.87 11.23 3.55
N VAL A 278 2.34 10.04 3.80
CA VAL A 278 1.53 9.73 4.99
C VAL A 278 2.06 8.47 5.68
N HIS A 279 2.18 8.54 7.00
CA HIS A 279 2.63 7.41 7.81
C HIS A 279 2.21 7.54 9.28
N PRO A 280 2.24 6.44 10.07
CA PRO A 280 2.24 6.51 11.53
C PRO A 280 3.51 7.20 11.99
N HIS A 281 3.39 8.27 12.82
CA HIS A 281 4.53 9.07 13.27
C HIS A 281 4.87 8.79 14.73
N ALA A 282 5.19 7.54 15.01
CA ALA A 282 5.69 7.08 16.31
C ALA A 282 6.61 5.89 16.10
N ARG A 283 7.67 5.77 16.90
CA ARG A 283 8.67 4.73 16.69
C ARG A 283 8.21 3.34 17.14
N ASP A 284 7.49 3.27 18.24
CA ASP A 284 7.21 2.01 18.95
C ASP A 284 5.74 1.57 18.80
N ALA A 285 4.92 2.33 18.07
CA ALA A 285 3.50 2.04 17.90
C ALA A 285 2.97 2.58 16.58
N ARG A 286 2.02 1.88 15.97
CA ARG A 286 1.25 2.39 14.82
C ARG A 286 0.25 3.43 15.31
N SER A 287 0.74 4.64 15.55
CA SER A 287 -0.05 5.75 16.10
C SER A 287 0.36 7.10 15.54
N ASP A 288 -0.44 8.11 15.84
CA ASP A 288 -0.16 9.53 15.58
C ASP A 288 0.12 9.82 14.10
N GLY A 289 -0.88 9.56 13.25
CA GLY A 289 -0.78 9.73 11.80
C GLY A 289 -0.32 11.13 11.39
N LEU A 290 0.63 11.18 10.46
CA LEU A 290 1.20 12.39 9.92
C LEU A 290 1.11 12.40 8.40
N LEU A 291 0.55 13.48 7.84
CA LEU A 291 0.64 13.83 6.44
C LEU A 291 1.68 14.94 6.29
N ALA A 292 2.61 14.77 5.36
CA ALA A 292 3.70 15.71 5.17
C ALA A 292 4.04 15.90 3.69
N GLN A 293 4.69 17.00 3.37
CA GLN A 293 5.39 17.18 2.10
C GLN A 293 6.86 16.82 2.28
N LEU A 294 7.43 16.03 1.38
CA LEU A 294 8.84 15.69 1.34
C LEU A 294 9.64 16.68 0.49
N SER A 295 10.89 16.92 0.85
CA SER A 295 11.88 17.42 -0.11
C SER A 295 12.32 16.28 -1.03
N ALA A 296 12.67 16.59 -2.28
CA ALA A 296 13.15 15.59 -3.23
C ALA A 296 14.41 14.89 -2.71
N PRO A 297 14.45 13.54 -2.68
CA PRO A 297 15.57 12.80 -2.09
C PRO A 297 16.87 12.94 -2.90
N TRP A 298 16.80 13.25 -4.19
CA TRP A 298 17.97 13.50 -5.04
C TRP A 298 18.57 14.92 -4.91
N GLU A 299 17.90 15.82 -4.18
CA GLU A 299 18.40 17.18 -3.93
C GLU A 299 19.19 17.30 -2.61
N GLY A 300 19.24 16.23 -1.83
CA GLY A 300 19.93 16.18 -0.55
C GLY A 300 19.13 15.50 0.57
N PRO A 301 19.45 15.75 1.83
CA PRO A 301 18.76 15.09 2.93
C PRO A 301 17.25 15.32 2.90
N ILE A 302 16.49 14.23 3.05
CA ILE A 302 15.02 14.29 3.05
C ILE A 302 14.55 15.06 4.26
N ARG A 303 13.64 16.00 4.03
CA ARG A 303 13.01 16.83 5.05
C ARG A 303 11.51 16.75 4.95
N LEU A 304 10.85 16.59 6.09
CA LEU A 304 9.41 16.75 6.21
C LEU A 304 9.06 18.26 6.25
N ARG A 305 8.16 18.67 5.42
CA ARG A 305 7.64 20.02 5.35
C ARG A 305 6.12 19.98 5.46
N ARG A 306 5.48 21.10 5.83
CA ARG A 306 4.01 21.24 5.85
C ARG A 306 3.31 20.10 6.56
N LEU A 307 3.63 19.91 7.83
CA LEU A 307 3.13 18.80 8.64
C LEU A 307 1.67 19.00 9.01
N VAL A 308 0.85 17.96 8.75
CA VAL A 308 -0.58 17.93 9.10
C VAL A 308 -0.83 16.68 9.93
N SER A 309 -1.26 16.86 11.18
CA SER A 309 -1.63 15.74 12.03
C SER A 309 -2.98 15.14 11.60
N MET A 310 -3.02 13.83 11.41
CA MET A 310 -4.24 13.05 11.20
C MET A 310 -4.95 12.67 12.51
N GLY A 311 -4.48 13.19 13.63
CA GLY A 311 -4.95 12.95 14.99
C GLY A 311 -4.06 11.99 15.76
N ARG A 312 -4.23 12.00 17.08
CA ARG A 312 -3.52 11.11 18.00
C ARG A 312 -4.21 9.76 18.12
N GLY A 313 -3.48 8.76 18.59
CA GLY A 313 -3.94 7.40 18.83
C GLY A 313 -3.69 6.48 17.63
N SER A 314 -4.39 5.35 17.58
CA SER A 314 -4.18 4.30 16.57
C SER A 314 -4.20 4.88 15.15
N PHE A 315 -3.18 4.51 14.37
CA PHE A 315 -3.01 4.88 12.97
C PHE A 315 -2.14 3.82 12.30
N GLY A 316 -2.73 3.01 11.43
CA GLY A 316 -2.04 1.91 10.76
C GLY A 316 -1.72 2.19 9.30
N TYR A 317 -1.98 1.22 8.45
CA TYR A 317 -1.81 1.34 6.99
C TYR A 317 -2.63 2.49 6.45
N SER A 318 -2.09 3.17 5.47
CA SER A 318 -2.72 4.36 4.91
C SER A 318 -2.41 4.50 3.43
N ASP A 319 -3.33 5.11 2.71
CA ASP A 319 -3.17 5.42 1.30
C ASP A 319 -3.67 6.83 0.96
N ILE A 320 -3.20 7.40 -0.15
CA ILE A 320 -3.40 8.79 -0.56
C ILE A 320 -3.99 8.86 -1.96
N SER A 321 -4.96 9.76 -2.15
CA SER A 321 -5.34 10.28 -3.47
C SER A 321 -5.24 11.81 -3.47
N ASP A 322 -4.39 12.35 -4.35
CA ASP A 322 -4.17 13.79 -4.49
C ASP A 322 -4.95 14.35 -5.69
N TYR A 323 -5.81 15.33 -5.44
CA TYR A 323 -6.58 16.08 -6.43
C TYR A 323 -5.96 17.45 -6.74
N GLY A 324 -4.85 17.81 -6.10
CA GLY A 324 -4.27 19.14 -6.15
C GLY A 324 -4.96 20.17 -5.25
N TYR A 325 -6.29 20.18 -5.20
CA TYR A 325 -7.07 21.04 -4.31
C TYR A 325 -7.54 20.32 -3.04
N GLU A 326 -7.59 19.02 -3.04
CA GLU A 326 -7.93 18.15 -1.93
C GLU A 326 -6.99 16.95 -1.91
N VAL A 327 -6.48 16.61 -0.74
CA VAL A 327 -5.78 15.34 -0.50
C VAL A 327 -6.70 14.47 0.34
N VAL A 328 -7.08 13.31 -0.21
CA VAL A 328 -7.86 12.28 0.50
C VAL A 328 -6.89 11.25 1.03
N VAL A 329 -6.93 11.02 2.34
CA VAL A 329 -6.16 9.97 3.02
C VAL A 329 -7.14 8.97 3.59
N VAL A 330 -6.98 7.69 3.33
CA VAL A 330 -7.68 6.62 4.03
C VAL A 330 -6.68 5.84 4.87
N PHE A 331 -7.03 5.54 6.11
CA PHE A 331 -6.13 4.92 7.07
C PHE A 331 -6.86 4.02 8.07
N GLU A 332 -6.12 3.05 8.60
CA GLU A 332 -6.60 2.17 9.66
C GLU A 332 -6.62 2.88 11.00
N ARG A 333 -7.75 2.78 11.72
CA ARG A 333 -7.90 3.23 13.09
C ARG A 333 -8.94 2.38 13.81
N GLU A 334 -8.63 1.91 15.02
CA GLU A 334 -9.59 1.21 15.90
C GLU A 334 -10.31 0.04 15.20
N ARG A 335 -9.55 -0.80 14.46
CA ARG A 335 -10.05 -1.95 13.70
C ARG A 335 -10.97 -1.60 12.50
N GLY A 336 -11.11 -0.33 12.17
CA GLY A 336 -11.90 0.15 11.04
C GLY A 336 -11.09 1.06 10.14
N LEU A 337 -11.73 1.59 9.10
CA LEU A 337 -11.14 2.58 8.19
C LEU A 337 -11.74 3.95 8.40
N TRP A 338 -10.86 4.92 8.39
CA TRP A 338 -11.16 6.34 8.52
C TRP A 338 -10.66 7.09 7.29
N ALA A 339 -11.37 8.10 6.87
CA ALA A 339 -10.95 8.99 5.79
C ALA A 339 -10.74 10.40 6.33
N ALA A 340 -9.66 11.04 5.87
CA ALA A 340 -9.37 12.44 6.06
C ALA A 340 -9.41 13.17 4.72
N SER A 341 -10.12 14.29 4.65
CA SER A 341 -10.03 15.25 3.54
C SER A 341 -9.23 16.45 4.03
N CYS A 342 -8.12 16.71 3.36
CA CYS A 342 -7.22 17.82 3.65
C CYS A 342 -7.28 18.80 2.49
N PHE A 343 -7.59 20.06 2.79
CA PHE A 343 -7.70 21.14 1.81
C PHE A 343 -6.52 22.10 1.99
N PRO A 344 -5.42 21.87 1.31
CA PRO A 344 -4.27 22.76 1.38
C PRO A 344 -4.55 24.04 0.59
N GLU A 345 -4.40 25.20 1.22
CA GLU A 345 -4.53 26.49 0.50
C GLU A 345 -3.47 26.67 -0.61
N ARG A 346 -2.42 25.89 -0.64
CA ARG A 346 -1.40 25.55 -1.67
C ARG A 346 -0.32 24.71 -1.01
N TRP A 347 -0.08 23.52 -1.51
CA TRP A 347 1.10 22.71 -1.15
C TRP A 347 2.35 23.32 -1.75
#